data_a9bc0c5dc4d6646ac6573838fabba83a
#
_entry.id   a9bc0c5dc4d6646ac6573838fabba83a
#
_cell.length_a   1.000
_cell.length_b   1.000
_cell.length_c   1.000
_cell.angle_alpha   90.00
_cell.angle_beta   90.00
_cell.angle_gamma   90.00
#
_symmetry.space_group_name_H-M   'P 1'
#
loop_
_entity.id
_entity.type
_entity.pdbx_description
1 polymer ?
#
loop_
_entity_poly.entity_id
_entity_poly.type
_entity_poly.pdbx_seq_one_letter_code
_entity_poly.pdbx_strand_id
1 'polypeptide(L)'
;MATTNSKFPKSGSARRQFILDAAKMTCGVGMLGLGLGLYAKQAKALPALALRPPGALPESDFLGACIRCGLCVRDCPYHTLELAKPETPVATGTPYFTARSIPCEMCEDIPCVK
;
A
#
# COMPACT_ATOMS: atom_id res chain seq x y z
N MET A 1 9.07 -37.48 -24.87
CA MET A 1 7.83 -37.79 -25.67
C MET A 1 6.66 -37.61 -24.72
N ALA A 2 5.99 -36.47 -24.81
CA ALA A 2 4.81 -36.18 -24.00
C ALA A 2 3.56 -36.38 -24.86
N THR A 3 2.78 -37.41 -24.56
CA THR A 3 1.52 -37.73 -25.20
C THR A 3 0.44 -36.77 -24.72
N THR A 4 0.08 -35.80 -25.54
CA THR A 4 -1.09 -34.96 -25.39
C THR A 4 -2.35 -35.75 -25.65
N ASN A 5 -3.00 -36.17 -24.57
CA ASN A 5 -4.29 -36.87 -24.66
C ASN A 5 -5.41 -35.82 -24.77
N SER A 6 -5.73 -35.42 -25.99
CA SER A 6 -6.87 -34.55 -26.31
C SER A 6 -8.17 -35.31 -26.21
N LYS A 7 -8.74 -35.40 -25.01
CA LYS A 7 -10.08 -35.97 -24.80
C LYS A 7 -11.12 -34.92 -25.16
N PHE A 8 -11.71 -35.02 -26.35
CA PHE A 8 -12.83 -34.19 -26.79
C PHE A 8 -14.00 -34.30 -25.81
N PRO A 9 -14.49 -33.23 -25.21
CA PRO A 9 -15.61 -33.27 -24.28
C PRO A 9 -16.93 -33.44 -25.04
N LYS A 10 -17.78 -34.36 -24.56
CA LYS A 10 -19.15 -34.55 -25.04
C LYS A 10 -19.93 -33.22 -24.93
N SER A 11 -20.71 -32.86 -25.96
CA SER A 11 -21.38 -31.55 -26.20
C SER A 11 -22.11 -30.93 -25.01
N GLY A 12 -22.61 -31.70 -24.05
CA GLY A 12 -23.26 -31.17 -22.84
C GLY A 12 -22.30 -30.62 -21.75
N SER A 13 -21.05 -31.12 -21.73
CA SER A 13 -20.05 -30.66 -20.77
C SER A 13 -19.34 -29.37 -21.23
N ALA A 14 -19.26 -29.15 -22.54
CA ALA A 14 -18.58 -27.97 -23.10
C ALA A 14 -19.28 -26.67 -22.75
N ARG A 15 -20.60 -26.59 -22.77
CA ARG A 15 -21.37 -25.41 -22.38
C ARG A 15 -21.21 -25.09 -20.89
N ARG A 16 -21.28 -26.11 -20.04
CA ARG A 16 -21.07 -25.94 -18.60
C ARG A 16 -19.67 -25.50 -18.28
N GLN A 17 -18.69 -26.06 -18.97
CA GLN A 17 -17.28 -25.72 -18.80
C GLN A 17 -16.99 -24.29 -19.26
N PHE A 18 -17.57 -23.86 -20.39
CA PHE A 18 -17.48 -22.49 -20.87
C PHE A 18 -18.06 -21.48 -19.87
N ILE A 19 -19.22 -21.76 -19.28
CA ILE A 19 -19.85 -20.90 -18.28
C ILE A 19 -18.97 -20.80 -17.03
N LEU A 20 -18.39 -21.90 -16.56
CA LEU A 20 -17.50 -21.93 -15.41
C LEU A 20 -16.19 -21.18 -15.68
N ASP A 21 -15.63 -21.30 -16.87
CA ASP A 21 -14.40 -20.62 -17.24
C ASP A 21 -14.65 -19.11 -17.45
N ALA A 22 -15.79 -18.74 -18.04
CA ALA A 22 -16.22 -17.35 -18.13
C ALA A 22 -16.43 -16.72 -16.73
N ALA A 23 -17.07 -17.45 -15.82
CA ALA A 23 -17.25 -16.99 -14.44
C ALA A 23 -15.92 -16.80 -13.69
N LYS A 24 -14.95 -17.72 -13.87
CA LYS A 24 -13.61 -17.60 -13.29
C LYS A 24 -12.87 -16.38 -13.84
N MET A 25 -12.92 -16.16 -15.14
CA MET A 25 -12.29 -14.99 -15.80
C MET A 25 -12.89 -13.68 -15.29
N THR A 26 -14.22 -13.61 -15.21
CA THR A 26 -14.92 -12.40 -14.72
C THR A 26 -14.57 -12.12 -13.26
N CYS A 27 -14.50 -13.14 -12.42
CA CYS A 27 -14.12 -13.02 -11.02
C CYS A 27 -12.65 -12.56 -10.87
N GLY A 28 -11.74 -13.10 -11.69
CA GLY A 28 -10.33 -12.72 -11.69
C GLY A 28 -10.11 -11.27 -12.11
N VAL A 29 -10.76 -10.83 -13.19
CA VAL A 29 -10.71 -9.44 -13.66
C VAL A 29 -11.34 -8.48 -12.64
N GLY A 30 -12.45 -8.89 -12.02
CA GLY A 30 -13.11 -8.10 -10.98
C GLY A 30 -12.21 -7.90 -9.74
N MET A 31 -11.56 -8.95 -9.28
CA MET A 31 -10.60 -8.85 -8.15
C MET A 31 -9.38 -8.00 -8.48
N LEU A 32 -8.83 -8.12 -9.69
CA LEU A 32 -7.72 -7.27 -10.15
C LEU A 32 -8.14 -5.80 -10.23
N GLY A 33 -9.30 -5.51 -10.78
CA GLY A 33 -9.84 -4.15 -10.87
C GLY A 33 -10.08 -3.53 -9.49
N LEU A 34 -10.63 -4.30 -8.55
CA LEU A 34 -10.83 -3.87 -7.18
C LEU A 34 -9.50 -3.61 -6.47
N GLY A 35 -8.53 -4.52 -6.62
CA GLY A 35 -7.20 -4.38 -6.02
C GLY A 35 -6.45 -3.16 -6.55
N LEU A 36 -6.47 -2.93 -7.86
CA LEU A 36 -5.86 -1.75 -8.47
C LEU A 36 -6.59 -0.46 -8.07
N GLY A 37 -7.91 -0.48 -7.96
CA GLY A 37 -8.70 0.66 -7.51
C GLY A 37 -8.40 1.06 -6.07
N LEU A 38 -8.29 0.10 -5.17
CA LEU A 38 -7.90 0.33 -3.78
C LEU A 38 -6.45 0.82 -3.67
N TYR A 39 -5.55 0.25 -4.46
CA TYR A 39 -4.16 0.70 -4.51
C TYR A 39 -4.03 2.13 -5.04
N ALA A 40 -4.76 2.47 -6.10
CA ALA A 40 -4.78 3.84 -6.64
C ALA A 40 -5.37 4.85 -5.65
N LYS A 41 -6.34 4.44 -4.84
CA LYS A 41 -6.92 5.28 -3.79
C LYS A 41 -5.92 5.53 -2.65
N GLN A 42 -5.15 4.52 -2.26
CA GLN A 42 -4.06 4.67 -1.28
C GLN A 42 -2.91 5.54 -1.81
N ALA A 43 -2.55 5.39 -3.08
CA ALA A 43 -1.50 6.19 -3.71
C ALA A 43 -1.86 7.69 -3.81
N LYS A 44 -3.15 8.00 -3.86
CA LYS A 44 -3.68 9.37 -3.84
C LYS A 44 -3.95 9.92 -2.43
N ALA A 45 -3.61 9.21 -1.38
CA ALA A 45 -3.69 9.71 -0.01
C ALA A 45 -2.81 10.96 0.10
N LEU A 46 -3.47 12.10 0.07
CA LEU A 46 -2.85 13.41 -0.11
C LEU A 46 -2.04 13.80 1.13
N PRO A 47 -0.81 14.25 0.92
CA PRO A 47 0.12 14.65 1.97
C PRO A 47 -0.24 15.97 2.66
N ALA A 48 -1.28 16.67 2.22
CA ALA A 48 -1.61 18.01 2.68
C ALA A 48 -1.88 18.14 4.20
N LEU A 49 -2.09 17.03 4.91
CA LEU A 49 -2.31 17.01 6.36
C LEU A 49 -1.25 16.22 7.13
N ALA A 50 -0.34 15.56 6.44
CA ALA A 50 0.71 14.78 7.07
C ALA A 50 1.99 15.58 7.11
N LEU A 51 2.36 16.01 8.30
CA LEU A 51 3.67 16.57 8.53
C LEU A 51 4.69 15.42 8.60
N ARG A 52 5.75 15.54 7.82
CA ARG A 52 6.85 14.59 7.79
C ARG A 52 7.93 14.95 8.79
N PRO A 53 8.77 13.99 9.21
CA PRO A 53 9.94 14.29 10.05
C PRO A 53 10.82 15.38 9.43
N PRO A 54 11.51 16.20 10.24
CA PRO A 54 12.49 17.17 9.73
C PRO A 54 13.53 16.46 8.86
N GLY A 55 13.89 17.07 7.73
CA GLY A 55 14.83 16.47 6.77
C GLY A 55 14.22 15.46 5.81
N ALA A 56 12.91 15.21 5.86
CA ALA A 56 12.27 14.37 4.87
C ALA A 56 12.34 15.01 3.46
N LEU A 57 12.56 14.15 2.46
CA LEU A 57 12.51 14.54 1.05
C LEU A 57 11.10 15.03 0.64
N PRO A 58 10.95 15.67 -0.53
CA PRO A 58 9.64 15.92 -1.12
C PRO A 58 8.81 14.63 -1.16
N GLU A 59 7.50 14.74 -1.00
CA GLU A 59 6.62 13.59 -0.73
C GLU A 59 6.76 12.43 -1.73
N SER A 60 6.91 12.73 -3.03
CA SER A 60 7.11 11.72 -4.08
C SER A 60 8.37 10.89 -3.85
N ASP A 61 9.46 11.57 -3.55
CA ASP A 61 10.78 10.95 -3.35
C ASP A 61 10.86 10.27 -1.99
N PHE A 62 10.23 10.88 -0.98
CA PHE A 62 10.08 10.29 0.34
C PHE A 62 9.33 8.96 0.31
N LEU A 63 8.23 8.89 -0.41
CA LEU A 63 7.45 7.65 -0.54
C LEU A 63 8.21 6.55 -1.29
N GLY A 64 9.06 6.93 -2.24
CA GLY A 64 9.93 6.00 -2.96
C GLY A 64 11.12 5.50 -2.13
N ALA A 65 11.68 6.37 -1.29
CA ALA A 65 12.84 6.04 -0.44
C ALA A 65 12.46 5.36 0.88
N CYS A 66 11.24 5.60 1.39
CA CYS A 66 10.80 5.09 2.68
C CYS A 66 10.53 3.58 2.64
N ILE A 67 11.36 2.78 3.28
CA ILE A 67 11.20 1.33 3.41
C ILE A 67 10.22 0.92 4.52
N ARG A 68 9.60 1.87 5.21
CA ARG A 68 8.61 1.66 6.28
C ARG A 68 9.11 0.82 7.45
N CYS A 69 10.38 0.93 7.79
CA CYS A 69 11.01 0.15 8.87
C CYS A 69 10.63 0.60 10.28
N GLY A 70 10.09 1.82 10.45
CA GLY A 70 9.66 2.36 11.74
C GLY A 70 10.79 2.84 12.67
N LEU A 71 12.05 2.82 12.23
CA LEU A 71 13.19 3.25 13.04
C LEU A 71 13.04 4.71 13.49
N CYS A 72 12.64 5.59 12.60
CA CYS A 72 12.42 7.01 12.90
C CYS A 72 11.38 7.24 14.01
N VAL A 73 10.36 6.37 14.09
CA VAL A 73 9.34 6.43 15.15
C VAL A 73 9.92 5.94 16.48
N ARG A 74 10.68 4.86 16.43
CA ARG A 74 11.34 4.28 17.62
C ARG A 74 12.38 5.20 18.22
N ASP A 75 13.17 5.86 17.37
CA ASP A 75 14.31 6.66 17.79
C ASP A 75 13.89 8.11 18.15
N CYS A 76 12.61 8.45 17.99
CA CYS A 76 12.08 9.74 18.43
C CYS A 76 11.96 9.80 19.97
N PRO A 77 12.75 10.63 20.66
CA PRO A 77 12.74 10.70 22.13
C PRO A 77 11.43 11.24 22.71
N TYR A 78 10.69 12.00 21.91
CA TYR A 78 9.42 12.62 22.32
C TYR A 78 8.19 11.84 21.87
N HIS A 79 8.38 10.70 21.19
CA HIS A 79 7.29 9.87 20.64
C HIS A 79 6.29 10.66 19.78
N THR A 80 6.77 11.69 19.10
CA THR A 80 5.95 12.57 18.24
C THR A 80 5.52 11.88 16.95
N LEU A 81 6.39 10.98 16.44
CA LEU A 81 6.16 10.30 15.18
C LEU A 81 5.29 9.06 15.36
N GLU A 82 4.32 8.89 14.47
CA GLU A 82 3.47 7.71 14.36
C GLU A 82 3.58 7.09 12.98
N LEU A 83 3.39 5.78 12.87
CA LEU A 83 3.23 5.11 11.58
C LEU A 83 1.79 5.21 11.11
N ALA A 84 1.61 5.64 9.87
CA ALA A 84 0.30 5.76 9.26
C ALA A 84 -0.41 4.41 9.21
N LYS A 85 -1.63 4.37 9.76
CA LYS A 85 -2.54 3.21 9.69
C LYS A 85 -3.36 3.26 8.39
N PRO A 86 -4.01 2.15 7.99
CA PRO A 86 -4.85 2.14 6.79
C PRO A 86 -6.01 3.15 6.81
N GLU A 87 -6.45 3.55 8.01
CA GLU A 87 -7.54 4.50 8.22
C GLU A 87 -7.10 5.95 8.08
N THR A 88 -5.80 6.22 8.19
CA THR A 88 -5.25 7.57 8.08
C THR A 88 -5.20 8.02 6.61
N PRO A 89 -5.43 9.30 6.31
CA PRO A 89 -5.33 9.83 4.94
C PRO A 89 -3.89 10.01 4.47
N VAL A 90 -2.99 9.19 4.97
CA VAL A 90 -1.55 9.21 4.71
C VAL A 90 -1.13 7.84 4.20
N ALA A 91 -0.08 7.77 3.39
CA ALA A 91 0.43 6.50 2.88
C ALA A 91 0.76 5.53 4.02
N THR A 92 0.07 4.39 4.05
CA THR A 92 0.15 3.40 5.14
C THR A 92 1.59 2.99 5.43
N GLY A 93 1.93 2.93 6.72
CA GLY A 93 3.25 2.53 7.20
C GLY A 93 4.34 3.60 7.09
N THR A 94 4.01 4.79 6.60
CA THR A 94 4.97 5.91 6.57
C THR A 94 4.89 6.74 7.85
N PRO A 95 6.02 7.30 8.34
CA PRO A 95 6.02 8.13 9.53
C PRO A 95 5.38 9.49 9.24
N TYR A 96 4.57 9.95 10.17
CA TYR A 96 3.96 11.27 10.17
C TYR A 96 3.76 11.76 11.60
N PHE A 97 3.45 13.02 11.76
CA PHE A 97 3.02 13.57 13.05
C PHE A 97 1.92 14.60 12.86
N THR A 98 1.16 14.81 13.92
CA THR A 98 0.10 15.81 13.96
C THR A 98 0.51 16.91 14.94
N ALA A 99 0.86 18.08 14.42
CA ALA A 99 1.36 19.19 15.23
C ALA A 99 0.37 19.68 16.31
N ARG A 100 -0.93 19.34 16.18
CA ARG A 100 -1.96 19.70 17.16
C ARG A 100 -2.01 18.77 18.37
N SER A 101 -1.56 17.52 18.22
CA SER A 101 -1.52 16.56 19.32
C SER A 101 -0.18 16.61 20.04
N ILE A 102 0.89 16.34 19.32
CA ILE A 102 2.26 16.39 19.84
C ILE A 102 3.12 17.07 18.79
N PRO A 103 3.55 18.34 19.01
CA PRO A 103 4.41 19.03 18.06
C PRO A 103 5.81 18.42 18.04
N CYS A 104 6.50 18.57 16.91
CA CYS A 104 7.89 18.16 16.80
C CYS A 104 8.78 19.20 17.52
N GLU A 105 9.62 18.73 18.44
CA GLU A 105 10.56 19.56 19.22
C GLU A 105 11.79 19.99 18.42
N MET A 106 11.92 19.58 17.15
CA MET A 106 13.04 19.94 16.28
C MET A 106 14.40 19.72 16.94
N CYS A 107 14.64 18.50 17.40
CA CYS A 107 15.86 18.11 18.12
C CYS A 107 17.13 18.55 17.39
N GLU A 108 18.13 18.98 18.14
CA GLU A 108 19.41 19.44 17.60
C GLU A 108 20.16 18.33 16.84
N ASP A 109 20.08 17.09 17.34
CA ASP A 109 20.73 15.91 16.76
C ASP A 109 19.89 15.17 15.71
N ILE A 110 18.64 15.52 15.53
CA ILE A 110 17.65 14.90 14.61
C ILE A 110 17.78 13.36 14.55
N PRO A 111 17.55 12.64 15.66
CA PRO A 111 17.78 11.18 15.71
C PRO A 111 16.88 10.38 14.78
N CYS A 112 15.75 10.93 14.36
CA CYS A 112 14.82 10.30 13.43
C CYS A 112 15.31 10.26 11.96
N VAL A 113 16.47 10.88 11.65
CA VAL A 113 17.05 10.93 10.29
C VAL A 113 18.38 10.18 10.20
N LYS A 114 18.94 9.76 11.33
CA LYS A 114 20.22 9.02 11.40
C LYS A 114 20.11 7.59 10.94
#